data_bdab40422838c9e657c9cbe8ec799733
#
_entry.id   bdab40422838c9e657c9cbe8ec799733
#
_cell.length_a   1.000
_cell.length_b   1.000
_cell.length_c   1.000
_cell.angle_alpha   90.00
_cell.angle_beta   90.00
_cell.angle_gamma   90.00
#
_symmetry.space_group_name_H-M   'P 1'
#
loop_
_entity.id
_entity.type
_entity.pdbx_description
1 polymer ?
#
loop_
_entity_poly.entity_id
_entity_poly.type
_entity_poly.pdbx_seq_one_letter_code
_entity_poly.pdbx_strand_id
1 'polypeptide(L)'
;MKRQSPQLMAIAGAMVLAMAGLMGLPSQASAKTHDVKMTALEVEIVTEGTGKKYKAWTFNGQMPGPAVRVTEGDTVNFTLENPKTNIFQHSMDFHAAEIDFLKNYRAIKPGETISFTFVAKKPGVFFYHCGAAPMIQHVARGMFGAIIVDPKDPKVWPKADREFLLVQSELWNNPDDVEAMFGRKFDHVIFNGGIWKYHPFFIGAEALEAKPNERVRIYFVNAGPNEFSSLHPIGEIWDNVYESGNPANKLTGVQTYVVGPGSAATFDVVSESPGVYPIVTHSLTSALRGAIAALTITPVAKDAPLMPLTPWNP
;
A
#
# COMPACT_ATOMS: atom_id res chain seq x y z
N MET A 1 28.85 -87.77 -39.64
CA MET A 1 28.12 -86.86 -40.51
C MET A 1 26.68 -86.69 -39.97
N LYS A 2 26.34 -85.66 -39.27
CA LYS A 2 24.97 -85.30 -38.93
C LYS A 2 24.88 -83.80 -39.06
N ARG A 3 23.99 -83.31 -39.92
CA ARG A 3 23.69 -81.88 -40.16
C ARG A 3 22.82 -81.43 -39.01
N GLN A 4 23.21 -80.29 -38.43
CA GLN A 4 22.35 -79.52 -37.50
C GLN A 4 21.77 -78.34 -38.28
N SER A 5 20.42 -78.22 -38.13
CA SER A 5 19.59 -77.15 -38.67
C SER A 5 19.68 -75.89 -37.79
N PRO A 6 19.57 -74.67 -38.33
CA PRO A 6 19.57 -73.48 -37.55
C PRO A 6 18.15 -73.17 -37.00
N GLN A 7 18.10 -72.90 -35.69
CA GLN A 7 16.88 -72.38 -35.02
C GLN A 7 16.74 -70.86 -35.29
N LEU A 8 15.55 -70.46 -35.73
CA LEU A 8 15.15 -69.07 -35.81
C LEU A 8 14.94 -68.53 -34.39
N MET A 9 15.66 -67.48 -34.05
CA MET A 9 15.40 -66.66 -32.90
C MET A 9 14.38 -65.58 -33.28
N ALA A 10 13.16 -65.62 -32.67
CA ALA A 10 12.17 -64.56 -32.75
C ALA A 10 12.54 -63.44 -31.81
N ILE A 11 12.80 -62.23 -32.34
CA ILE A 11 13.01 -61.01 -31.56
C ILE A 11 11.65 -60.41 -31.27
N ALA A 12 11.21 -60.50 -30.01
CA ALA A 12 10.05 -59.76 -29.51
C ALA A 12 10.46 -58.29 -29.25
N GLY A 13 10.01 -57.40 -30.12
CA GLY A 13 10.19 -55.93 -29.92
C GLY A 13 9.23 -55.43 -28.86
N ALA A 14 9.74 -55.04 -27.72
CA ALA A 14 9.01 -54.30 -26.72
C ALA A 14 8.81 -52.85 -27.15
N MET A 15 7.59 -52.49 -27.53
CA MET A 15 7.20 -51.07 -27.79
C MET A 15 7.04 -50.35 -26.45
N VAL A 16 8.01 -49.55 -26.05
CA VAL A 16 7.89 -48.62 -24.90
C VAL A 16 7.11 -47.41 -25.37
N LEU A 17 5.82 -47.33 -25.03
CA LEU A 17 5.06 -46.08 -25.12
C LEU A 17 5.60 -45.07 -24.09
N ALA A 18 6.35 -44.10 -24.57
CA ALA A 18 6.67 -42.93 -23.79
C ALA A 18 5.42 -42.02 -23.69
N MET A 19 4.67 -42.12 -22.58
CA MET A 19 3.70 -41.10 -22.21
C MET A 19 4.48 -39.84 -21.80
N ALA A 20 4.67 -38.91 -22.75
CA ALA A 20 5.08 -37.57 -22.45
C ALA A 20 3.89 -36.89 -21.74
N GLY A 21 3.93 -36.86 -20.40
CA GLY A 21 3.04 -36.05 -19.62
C GLY A 21 3.25 -34.57 -20.01
N LEU A 22 2.27 -33.96 -20.67
CA LEU A 22 2.18 -32.52 -20.77
C LEU A 22 2.05 -31.98 -19.33
N MET A 23 3.16 -31.69 -18.70
CA MET A 23 3.15 -30.79 -17.57
C MET A 23 2.71 -29.42 -18.11
N GLY A 24 1.45 -29.08 -17.88
CA GLY A 24 0.92 -27.76 -18.20
C GLY A 24 1.84 -26.72 -17.52
N LEU A 25 2.57 -25.96 -18.32
CA LEU A 25 3.29 -24.80 -17.81
C LEU A 25 2.28 -23.92 -17.09
N PRO A 26 2.59 -23.46 -15.87
CA PRO A 26 1.70 -22.54 -15.17
C PRO A 26 1.47 -21.35 -16.10
N SER A 27 0.20 -21.10 -16.43
CA SER A 27 -0.20 -19.92 -17.19
C SER A 27 0.30 -18.70 -16.44
N GLN A 28 1.37 -18.08 -16.92
CA GLN A 28 1.80 -16.80 -16.42
C GLN A 28 0.69 -15.81 -16.76
N ALA A 29 0.08 -15.20 -15.75
CA ALA A 29 -0.88 -14.14 -15.97
C ALA A 29 -0.25 -13.09 -16.91
N SER A 30 -0.94 -12.77 -17.99
CA SER A 30 -0.50 -11.73 -18.92
C SER A 30 -0.53 -10.39 -18.21
N ALA A 31 0.50 -9.57 -18.43
CA ALA A 31 0.53 -8.20 -17.94
C ALA A 31 -0.72 -7.45 -18.41
N LYS A 32 -1.35 -6.71 -17.50
CA LYS A 32 -2.54 -5.90 -17.77
C LYS A 32 -2.17 -4.44 -17.94
N THR A 33 -3.04 -3.70 -18.58
CA THR A 33 -2.97 -2.23 -18.63
C THR A 33 -4.08 -1.66 -17.78
N HIS A 34 -3.72 -0.70 -16.92
CA HIS A 34 -4.64 0.00 -16.02
C HIS A 34 -4.65 1.49 -16.40
N ASP A 35 -5.81 2.02 -16.71
CA ASP A 35 -5.99 3.45 -16.92
C ASP A 35 -6.38 4.09 -15.58
N VAL A 36 -5.48 4.86 -14.99
CA VAL A 36 -5.66 5.51 -13.69
C VAL A 36 -5.80 7.01 -13.88
N LYS A 37 -6.97 7.55 -13.61
CA LYS A 37 -7.23 8.98 -13.66
C LYS A 37 -7.44 9.56 -12.27
N MET A 38 -6.76 10.65 -11.96
CA MET A 38 -6.96 11.41 -10.73
C MET A 38 -7.21 12.88 -11.05
N THR A 39 -8.01 13.52 -10.20
CA THR A 39 -8.26 14.95 -10.25
C THR A 39 -7.71 15.59 -8.99
N ALA A 40 -6.85 16.60 -9.16
CA ALA A 40 -6.39 17.41 -8.04
C ALA A 40 -7.53 18.35 -7.61
N LEU A 41 -7.89 18.33 -6.33
CA LEU A 41 -8.98 19.14 -5.79
C LEU A 41 -8.53 19.91 -4.54
N GLU A 42 -8.77 21.21 -4.54
CA GLU A 42 -8.60 22.09 -3.39
C GLU A 42 -9.96 22.23 -2.70
N VAL A 43 -10.18 21.46 -1.64
CA VAL A 43 -11.51 21.28 -1.02
C VAL A 43 -11.45 21.34 0.51
N GLU A 44 -12.60 21.55 1.14
CA GLU A 44 -12.76 21.32 2.56
C GLU A 44 -13.25 19.89 2.76
N ILE A 45 -12.50 19.11 3.56
CA ILE A 45 -12.89 17.78 4.01
C ILE A 45 -13.19 17.79 5.49
N VAL A 46 -13.92 16.78 5.95
CA VAL A 46 -14.12 16.52 7.38
C VAL A 46 -13.14 15.44 7.79
N THR A 47 -12.26 15.76 8.75
CA THR A 47 -11.35 14.75 9.30
C THR A 47 -12.15 13.79 10.18
N GLU A 48 -12.09 12.52 9.85
CA GLU A 48 -12.75 11.49 10.65
C GLU A 48 -12.21 11.44 12.08
N GLY A 49 -13.00 10.92 13.00
CA GLY A 49 -12.68 10.86 14.43
C GLY A 49 -13.09 12.12 15.19
N THR A 50 -12.73 13.31 14.74
CA THR A 50 -13.10 14.57 15.42
C THR A 50 -14.19 15.38 14.73
N GLY A 51 -14.49 15.08 13.48
CA GLY A 51 -15.42 15.87 12.66
C GLY A 51 -14.91 17.27 12.32
N LYS A 52 -13.63 17.55 12.52
CA LYS A 52 -13.02 18.84 12.24
C LYS A 52 -12.92 19.09 10.75
N LYS A 53 -13.34 20.27 10.30
CA LYS A 53 -13.15 20.73 8.92
C LYS A 53 -11.68 21.07 8.65
N TYR A 54 -11.19 20.64 7.50
CA TYR A 54 -9.82 20.83 7.07
C TYR A 54 -9.74 21.27 5.62
N LYS A 55 -9.02 22.36 5.35
CA LYS A 55 -8.77 22.86 3.99
C LYS A 55 -7.68 21.99 3.35
N ALA A 56 -8.10 20.93 2.70
CA ALA A 56 -7.22 19.95 2.08
C ALA A 56 -6.96 20.26 0.61
N TRP A 57 -5.81 19.80 0.13
CA TRP A 57 -5.56 19.53 -1.28
C TRP A 57 -5.51 18.01 -1.44
N THR A 58 -6.22 17.49 -2.40
CA THR A 58 -6.50 16.05 -2.45
C THR A 58 -6.36 15.50 -3.87
N PHE A 59 -6.20 14.21 -3.95
CA PHE A 59 -6.51 13.47 -5.17
C PHE A 59 -7.91 12.85 -5.03
N ASN A 60 -8.81 13.20 -5.96
CA ASN A 60 -10.21 12.77 -6.00
C ASN A 60 -11.05 13.13 -4.75
N GLY A 61 -10.71 14.21 -4.04
CA GLY A 61 -11.52 14.71 -2.92
C GLY A 61 -11.37 13.96 -1.60
N GLN A 62 -10.40 13.07 -1.47
CA GLN A 62 -10.17 12.28 -0.26
C GLN A 62 -8.71 12.34 0.23
N MET A 63 -8.50 12.09 1.51
CA MET A 63 -7.19 12.01 2.17
C MET A 63 -7.11 10.74 3.04
N PRO A 64 -6.20 9.81 2.77
CA PRO A 64 -5.33 9.74 1.59
C PRO A 64 -6.11 9.69 0.28
N GLY A 65 -5.43 10.01 -0.84
CA GLY A 65 -5.96 9.77 -2.17
C GLY A 65 -6.23 8.27 -2.44
N PRO A 66 -6.89 7.93 -3.55
CA PRO A 66 -7.26 6.56 -3.86
C PRO A 66 -6.08 5.59 -3.85
N ALA A 67 -6.22 4.46 -3.18
CA ALA A 67 -5.22 3.40 -3.29
C ALA A 67 -5.25 2.77 -4.68
N VAL A 68 -4.07 2.63 -5.29
CA VAL A 68 -3.91 1.95 -6.57
C VAL A 68 -3.36 0.55 -6.30
N ARG A 69 -3.91 -0.49 -6.92
CA ARG A 69 -3.39 -1.86 -6.80
C ARG A 69 -3.22 -2.48 -8.18
N VAL A 70 -2.01 -2.95 -8.46
CA VAL A 70 -1.62 -3.56 -9.73
C VAL A 70 -0.73 -4.76 -9.46
N THR A 71 -0.39 -5.52 -10.48
CA THR A 71 0.56 -6.65 -10.37
C THR A 71 1.89 -6.29 -11.02
N GLU A 72 2.97 -6.87 -10.52
CA GLU A 72 4.30 -6.75 -11.11
C GLU A 72 4.27 -7.09 -12.61
N GLY A 73 4.77 -6.16 -13.41
CA GLY A 73 4.76 -6.23 -14.88
C GLY A 73 3.57 -5.53 -15.52
N ASP A 74 2.55 -5.14 -14.77
CA ASP A 74 1.43 -4.38 -15.31
C ASP A 74 1.85 -2.97 -15.76
N THR A 75 1.14 -2.46 -16.75
CA THR A 75 1.30 -1.10 -17.27
C THR A 75 0.26 -0.18 -16.64
N VAL A 76 0.67 0.97 -16.18
CA VAL A 76 -0.20 2.03 -15.66
C VAL A 76 -0.16 3.22 -16.62
N ASN A 77 -1.29 3.52 -17.25
CA ASN A 77 -1.52 4.78 -17.96
C ASN A 77 -2.13 5.76 -16.96
N PHE A 78 -1.35 6.72 -16.52
CA PHE A 78 -1.80 7.68 -15.53
C PHE A 78 -2.17 9.02 -16.16
N THR A 79 -3.25 9.62 -15.67
CA THR A 79 -3.68 10.98 -16.03
C THR A 79 -4.02 11.78 -14.79
N LEU A 80 -3.37 12.94 -14.61
CA LEU A 80 -3.74 13.94 -13.61
C LEU A 80 -4.42 15.13 -14.30
N GLU A 81 -5.57 15.51 -13.79
CA GLU A 81 -6.30 16.70 -14.17
C GLU A 81 -6.24 17.74 -13.05
N ASN A 82 -5.86 18.97 -13.37
CA ASN A 82 -5.94 20.11 -12.44
C ASN A 82 -7.06 21.05 -12.90
N PRO A 83 -8.25 21.04 -12.30
CA PRO A 83 -9.40 21.84 -12.73
C PRO A 83 -9.12 23.33 -12.71
N LYS A 84 -9.81 24.09 -13.57
CA LYS A 84 -9.73 25.56 -13.60
C LYS A 84 -10.19 26.24 -12.32
N THR A 85 -10.93 25.54 -11.48
CA THR A 85 -11.40 26.02 -10.17
C THR A 85 -10.34 26.04 -9.10
N ASN A 86 -9.23 25.32 -9.29
CA ASN A 86 -8.08 25.34 -8.40
C ASN A 86 -7.27 26.63 -8.55
N ILE A 87 -6.50 26.96 -7.52
CA ILE A 87 -5.62 28.14 -7.48
C ILE A 87 -4.17 27.74 -7.72
N PHE A 88 -3.77 26.55 -7.22
CA PHE A 88 -2.37 26.13 -7.21
C PHE A 88 -2.04 25.15 -8.34
N GLN A 89 -0.75 25.06 -8.63
CA GLN A 89 -0.21 24.02 -9.50
C GLN A 89 -0.11 22.71 -8.73
N HIS A 90 -0.36 21.59 -9.39
CA HIS A 90 -0.24 20.26 -8.82
C HIS A 90 0.54 19.33 -9.74
N SER A 91 1.08 18.25 -9.19
CA SER A 91 1.80 17.22 -9.94
C SER A 91 1.53 15.84 -9.37
N MET A 92 2.16 14.83 -9.92
CA MET A 92 2.13 13.47 -9.40
C MET A 92 3.52 12.87 -9.48
N ASP A 93 3.96 12.26 -8.37
CA ASP A 93 5.13 11.41 -8.27
C ASP A 93 4.71 10.05 -7.71
N PHE A 94 4.92 8.97 -8.50
CA PHE A 94 4.74 7.59 -8.06
C PHE A 94 6.11 6.98 -7.73
N HIS A 95 6.37 6.66 -6.48
CA HIS A 95 7.61 5.97 -6.08
C HIS A 95 7.76 4.57 -6.69
N ALA A 96 6.68 4.00 -7.22
CA ALA A 96 6.70 2.74 -7.97
C ALA A 96 7.15 2.88 -9.42
N ALA A 97 7.26 4.11 -9.95
CA ALA A 97 7.53 4.37 -11.35
C ALA A 97 9.00 4.73 -11.59
N GLU A 98 9.63 4.03 -12.52
CA GLU A 98 10.99 4.32 -12.98
C GLU A 98 10.93 5.07 -14.32
N ILE A 99 10.67 6.38 -14.26
CA ILE A 99 10.49 7.26 -15.44
C ILE A 99 11.23 8.57 -15.28
N ASP A 100 11.39 9.33 -16.37
CA ASP A 100 12.05 10.63 -16.36
C ASP A 100 11.24 11.66 -15.54
N PHE A 101 11.81 12.15 -14.47
CA PHE A 101 11.22 13.12 -13.55
C PHE A 101 10.86 14.44 -14.26
N LEU A 102 11.77 15.03 -15.01
CA LEU A 102 11.56 16.35 -15.62
C LEU A 102 10.44 16.33 -16.66
N LYS A 103 10.30 15.22 -17.36
CA LYS A 103 9.28 15.07 -18.39
C LYS A 103 7.91 14.75 -17.79
N ASN A 104 7.84 13.86 -16.80
CA ASN A 104 6.59 13.21 -16.40
C ASN A 104 6.00 13.78 -15.10
N TYR A 105 6.83 14.39 -14.23
CA TYR A 105 6.37 14.89 -12.93
C TYR A 105 6.33 16.41 -12.82
N ARG A 106 6.33 17.11 -13.96
CA ARG A 106 6.17 18.56 -13.96
C ARG A 106 4.85 18.99 -13.32
N ALA A 107 4.88 20.10 -12.60
CA ALA A 107 3.65 20.71 -12.10
C ALA A 107 2.80 21.25 -13.26
N ILE A 108 1.49 21.05 -13.17
CA ILE A 108 0.49 21.53 -14.13
C ILE A 108 -0.35 22.66 -13.51
N LYS A 109 -0.63 23.69 -14.29
CA LYS A 109 -1.45 24.84 -13.88
C LYS A 109 -2.93 24.48 -13.84
N PRO A 110 -3.78 25.26 -13.13
CA PRO A 110 -5.21 25.14 -13.23
C PRO A 110 -5.69 25.14 -14.69
N GLY A 111 -6.51 24.15 -15.04
CA GLY A 111 -7.02 23.90 -16.39
C GLY A 111 -6.12 23.01 -17.26
N GLU A 112 -4.97 22.57 -16.76
CA GLU A 112 -4.08 21.66 -17.49
C GLU A 112 -4.29 20.20 -17.07
N THR A 113 -3.86 19.31 -17.95
CA THR A 113 -3.82 17.85 -17.74
C THR A 113 -2.43 17.35 -18.11
N ILE A 114 -1.93 16.34 -17.39
CA ILE A 114 -0.72 15.61 -17.76
C ILE A 114 -1.01 14.11 -17.75
N SER A 115 -0.42 13.40 -18.70
CA SER A 115 -0.50 11.94 -18.77
C SER A 115 0.88 11.35 -18.97
N PHE A 116 1.12 10.22 -18.35
CA PHE A 116 2.33 9.41 -18.54
C PHE A 116 2.05 7.94 -18.30
N THR A 117 2.94 7.10 -18.79
CA THR A 117 2.82 5.64 -18.65
C THR A 117 4.05 5.09 -17.99
N PHE A 118 3.87 4.11 -17.10
CA PHE A 118 4.96 3.34 -16.50
C PHE A 118 4.58 1.87 -16.35
N VAL A 119 5.60 1.02 -16.23
CA VAL A 119 5.44 -0.39 -15.88
C VAL A 119 5.77 -0.56 -14.40
N ALA A 120 4.91 -1.24 -13.65
CA ALA A 120 5.12 -1.58 -12.26
C ALA A 120 6.13 -2.73 -12.16
N LYS A 121 7.44 -2.41 -12.12
CA LYS A 121 8.53 -3.39 -12.27
C LYS A 121 8.89 -4.12 -11.00
N LYS A 122 8.56 -3.59 -9.84
CA LYS A 122 8.96 -4.11 -8.52
C LYS A 122 7.74 -4.37 -7.66
N PRO A 123 7.58 -5.55 -7.07
CA PRO A 123 6.52 -5.78 -6.11
C PRO A 123 6.81 -5.00 -4.82
N GLY A 124 5.74 -4.54 -4.15
CA GLY A 124 5.85 -3.79 -2.91
C GLY A 124 4.67 -2.88 -2.65
N VAL A 125 4.79 -2.06 -1.61
CA VAL A 125 3.90 -0.94 -1.35
C VAL A 125 4.70 0.35 -1.46
N PHE A 126 4.16 1.33 -2.17
CA PHE A 126 4.88 2.55 -2.50
C PHE A 126 4.01 3.76 -2.26
N PHE A 127 4.66 4.84 -1.88
CA PHE A 127 4.08 6.15 -1.75
C PHE A 127 3.82 6.78 -3.12
N TYR A 128 2.77 7.58 -3.24
CA TYR A 128 2.62 8.56 -4.29
C TYR A 128 2.19 9.89 -3.70
N HIS A 129 2.62 11.00 -4.31
CA HIS A 129 2.32 12.32 -3.78
C HIS A 129 2.41 13.44 -4.85
N CYS A 130 1.94 14.62 -4.49
CA CYS A 130 2.19 15.83 -5.27
C CYS A 130 3.62 16.32 -5.04
N GLY A 131 4.35 16.56 -6.12
CA GLY A 131 5.72 17.10 -6.09
C GLY A 131 5.81 18.59 -6.44
N ALA A 132 4.68 19.31 -6.56
CA ALA A 132 4.69 20.75 -6.82
C ALA A 132 5.27 21.53 -5.64
N ALA A 133 5.92 22.66 -5.91
CA ALA A 133 6.52 23.51 -4.88
C ALA A 133 5.48 24.42 -4.19
N PRO A 134 5.58 24.61 -2.85
CA PRO A 134 6.46 23.94 -1.91
C PRO A 134 5.92 22.54 -1.55
N MET A 135 6.66 21.50 -1.90
CA MET A 135 6.22 20.08 -1.79
C MET A 135 5.70 19.72 -0.40
N ILE A 136 6.37 20.23 0.66
CA ILE A 136 5.97 19.97 2.04
C ILE A 136 4.52 20.41 2.31
N GLN A 137 4.07 21.52 1.75
CA GLN A 137 2.70 22.01 1.94
C GLN A 137 1.68 21.13 1.19
N HIS A 138 2.01 20.67 -0.02
CA HIS A 138 1.13 19.80 -0.80
C HIS A 138 0.89 18.46 -0.07
N VAL A 139 1.96 17.85 0.44
CA VAL A 139 1.86 16.62 1.24
C VAL A 139 1.12 16.88 2.55
N ALA A 140 1.48 17.92 3.30
CA ALA A 140 0.83 18.27 4.58
C ALA A 140 -0.68 18.52 4.43
N ARG A 141 -1.11 19.03 3.27
CA ARG A 141 -2.54 19.27 2.97
C ARG A 141 -3.30 18.03 2.51
N GLY A 142 -2.65 16.89 2.27
CA GLY A 142 -3.32 15.63 1.97
C GLY A 142 -3.10 15.08 0.56
N MET A 143 -2.22 15.67 -0.26
CA MET A 143 -1.96 15.18 -1.62
C MET A 143 -0.97 14.01 -1.63
N PHE A 144 -1.42 12.89 -1.12
CA PHE A 144 -0.66 11.65 -1.04
C PHE A 144 -1.57 10.43 -1.02
N GLY A 145 -0.99 9.27 -1.28
CA GLY A 145 -1.63 7.98 -1.16
C GLY A 145 -0.66 6.81 -1.38
N ALA A 146 -1.19 5.65 -1.67
CA ALA A 146 -0.42 4.43 -1.83
C ALA A 146 -0.70 3.72 -3.16
N ILE A 147 0.34 3.11 -3.72
CA ILE A 147 0.22 2.11 -4.77
C ILE A 147 0.79 0.79 -4.26
N ILE A 148 0.00 -0.27 -4.37
CA ILE A 148 0.39 -1.65 -4.04
C ILE A 148 0.67 -2.36 -5.36
N VAL A 149 1.86 -2.92 -5.49
CA VAL A 149 2.25 -3.76 -6.61
C VAL A 149 2.36 -5.19 -6.09
N ASP A 150 1.35 -6.00 -6.37
CA ASP A 150 1.37 -7.42 -6.00
C ASP A 150 2.47 -8.16 -6.76
N PRO A 151 3.18 -9.11 -6.14
CA PRO A 151 4.16 -9.91 -6.84
C PRO A 151 3.48 -10.75 -7.94
N LYS A 152 4.17 -10.93 -9.05
CA LYS A 152 3.67 -11.73 -10.18
C LYS A 152 3.41 -13.19 -9.80
N ASP A 153 4.23 -13.74 -8.92
CA ASP A 153 3.97 -15.04 -8.29
C ASP A 153 3.42 -14.82 -6.87
N PRO A 154 2.11 -15.07 -6.63
CA PRO A 154 1.52 -14.87 -5.32
C PRO A 154 2.05 -15.84 -4.25
N LYS A 155 2.83 -16.87 -4.63
CA LYS A 155 3.38 -17.86 -3.70
C LYS A 155 4.64 -17.37 -2.99
N VAL A 156 5.22 -16.23 -3.38
CA VAL A 156 6.45 -15.69 -2.79
C VAL A 156 6.27 -15.20 -1.35
N TRP A 157 5.04 -15.02 -0.92
CA TRP A 157 4.70 -14.73 0.48
C TRP A 157 3.47 -15.51 0.96
N PRO A 158 3.29 -15.69 2.29
CA PRO A 158 2.11 -16.36 2.82
C PRO A 158 0.82 -15.64 2.40
N LYS A 159 -0.23 -16.39 2.12
CA LYS A 159 -1.55 -15.80 1.90
C LYS A 159 -2.00 -15.06 3.17
N ALA A 160 -2.45 -13.83 3.04
CA ALA A 160 -3.13 -13.11 4.10
C ALA A 160 -4.63 -13.47 4.09
N ASP A 161 -5.22 -13.56 5.29
CA ASP A 161 -6.65 -13.75 5.49
C ASP A 161 -7.36 -12.40 5.60
N ARG A 162 -6.64 -11.41 6.14
CA ARG A 162 -7.04 -10.00 6.24
C ARG A 162 -5.92 -9.11 5.73
N GLU A 163 -6.29 -8.09 4.99
CA GLU A 163 -5.35 -7.08 4.51
C GLU A 163 -5.86 -5.69 4.90
N PHE A 164 -4.98 -4.83 5.37
CA PHE A 164 -5.29 -3.43 5.71
C PHE A 164 -4.24 -2.51 5.11
N LEU A 165 -4.66 -1.31 4.71
CA LEU A 165 -3.76 -0.23 4.32
C LEU A 165 -3.80 0.86 5.38
N LEU A 166 -2.65 1.18 5.95
CA LEU A 166 -2.47 2.32 6.85
C LEU A 166 -1.49 3.31 6.23
N VAL A 167 -1.93 4.53 6.03
CA VAL A 167 -1.09 5.65 5.58
C VAL A 167 -0.97 6.64 6.73
N GLN A 168 0.24 6.74 7.30
CA GLN A 168 0.55 7.73 8.33
C GLN A 168 0.83 9.08 7.68
N SER A 169 0.33 10.14 8.25
CA SER A 169 0.69 11.51 7.87
C SER A 169 0.65 12.48 9.06
N GLU A 170 1.34 13.59 8.91
CA GLU A 170 1.25 14.71 9.85
C GLU A 170 0.11 15.65 9.42
N LEU A 171 -0.45 16.38 10.39
CA LEU A 171 -1.51 17.34 10.13
C LEU A 171 -1.30 18.60 10.97
N TRP A 172 -1.47 19.75 10.33
CA TRP A 172 -1.39 21.07 10.94
C TRP A 172 -2.77 21.71 11.01
N ASN A 173 -3.16 22.24 12.18
CA ASN A 173 -4.43 22.94 12.33
C ASN A 173 -4.54 24.16 11.41
N ASN A 174 -3.41 24.80 11.11
CA ASN A 174 -3.31 25.83 10.09
C ASN A 174 -2.51 25.31 8.89
N PRO A 175 -3.17 24.82 7.82
CA PRO A 175 -2.47 24.30 6.65
C PRO A 175 -1.84 25.37 5.76
N ASP A 176 -1.97 26.66 6.10
CA ASP A 176 -1.32 27.77 5.41
C ASP A 176 0.04 28.15 6.05
N ASP A 177 0.34 27.62 7.23
CA ASP A 177 1.59 27.92 7.97
C ASP A 177 2.74 27.00 7.51
N VAL A 178 3.38 27.38 6.40
CA VAL A 178 4.51 26.65 5.83
C VAL A 178 5.74 26.66 6.75
N GLU A 179 5.94 27.75 7.50
CA GLU A 179 7.04 27.85 8.46
C GLU A 179 6.88 26.87 9.63
N ALA A 180 5.65 26.67 10.10
CA ALA A 180 5.37 25.63 11.09
C ALA A 180 5.65 24.22 10.51
N MET A 181 5.43 24.01 9.22
CA MET A 181 5.74 22.72 8.55
C MET A 181 7.25 22.50 8.50
N PHE A 182 8.03 23.49 8.09
CA PHE A 182 9.49 23.41 8.12
C PHE A 182 10.02 23.25 9.55
N GLY A 183 9.39 23.90 10.52
CA GLY A 183 9.71 23.80 11.93
C GLY A 183 9.25 22.51 12.61
N ARG A 184 8.63 21.55 11.86
CA ARG A 184 8.06 20.30 12.38
C ARG A 184 7.05 20.50 13.51
N LYS A 185 6.33 21.63 13.51
CA LYS A 185 5.33 21.99 14.52
C LYS A 185 3.94 21.46 14.11
N PHE A 186 3.84 20.13 13.89
CA PHE A 186 2.58 19.48 13.58
C PHE A 186 1.69 19.35 14.83
N ASP A 187 0.38 19.46 14.64
CA ASP A 187 -0.60 19.30 15.72
C ASP A 187 -0.99 17.82 15.93
N HIS A 188 -1.10 17.07 14.84
CA HIS A 188 -1.49 15.66 14.88
C HIS A 188 -0.58 14.81 13.99
N VAL A 189 -0.51 13.52 14.34
CA VAL A 189 -0.02 12.46 13.45
C VAL A 189 -1.15 11.45 13.33
N ILE A 190 -1.57 11.16 12.12
CA ILE A 190 -2.84 10.48 11.86
C ILE A 190 -2.67 9.29 10.94
N PHE A 191 -3.59 8.33 11.03
CA PHE A 191 -3.72 7.25 10.08
C PHE A 191 -4.93 7.47 9.17
N ASN A 192 -4.71 7.32 7.85
CA ASN A 192 -5.76 7.38 6.83
C ASN A 192 -6.64 8.63 6.90
N GLY A 193 -6.04 9.80 7.14
CA GLY A 193 -6.71 11.09 7.13
C GLY A 193 -7.58 11.39 8.34
N GLY A 194 -7.69 10.48 9.31
CA GLY A 194 -8.55 10.65 10.48
C GLY A 194 -7.78 10.89 11.77
N ILE A 195 -8.20 11.90 12.54
CA ILE A 195 -7.67 12.17 13.89
C ILE A 195 -8.32 11.16 14.85
N TRP A 196 -7.52 10.27 15.47
CA TRP A 196 -7.99 9.20 16.35
C TRP A 196 -8.92 8.17 15.68
N LYS A 197 -8.92 8.11 14.36
CA LYS A 197 -9.83 7.26 13.57
C LYS A 197 -9.85 5.80 14.01
N TYR A 198 -8.71 5.24 14.35
CA TYR A 198 -8.54 3.82 14.73
C TYR A 198 -8.17 3.64 16.20
N HIS A 199 -8.29 4.68 17.02
CA HIS A 199 -7.86 4.64 18.42
C HIS A 199 -8.78 3.73 19.26
N PRO A 200 -8.24 2.75 20.03
CA PRO A 200 -9.05 1.69 20.66
C PRO A 200 -10.06 2.18 21.70
N PHE A 201 -9.87 3.38 22.25
CA PHE A 201 -10.70 3.93 23.32
C PHE A 201 -11.51 5.18 22.89
N PHE A 202 -11.49 5.50 21.60
CA PHE A 202 -12.29 6.63 21.10
C PHE A 202 -13.67 6.13 20.66
N ILE A 203 -14.73 6.80 21.13
CA ILE A 203 -16.11 6.47 20.74
C ILE A 203 -16.28 6.71 19.24
N GLY A 204 -16.74 5.69 18.54
CA GLY A 204 -16.94 5.75 17.08
C GLY A 204 -15.66 5.51 16.25
N ALA A 205 -14.53 5.19 16.89
CA ALA A 205 -13.35 4.77 16.15
C ALA A 205 -13.59 3.43 15.42
N GLU A 206 -12.99 3.30 14.25
CA GLU A 206 -12.97 2.06 13.50
C GLU A 206 -11.91 1.11 14.10
N ALA A 207 -12.14 -0.20 13.99
CA ALA A 207 -11.15 -1.20 14.35
C ALA A 207 -10.68 -1.98 13.13
N LEU A 208 -9.42 -2.40 13.15
CA LEU A 208 -8.90 -3.39 12.22
C LEU A 208 -9.28 -4.75 12.80
N GLU A 209 -10.28 -5.44 12.23
CA GLU A 209 -10.82 -6.67 12.82
C GLU A 209 -10.29 -7.92 12.13
N ALA A 210 -9.93 -8.94 12.92
CA ALA A 210 -9.59 -10.27 12.45
C ALA A 210 -10.07 -11.34 13.44
N LYS A 211 -10.11 -12.60 13.00
CA LYS A 211 -10.38 -13.77 13.85
C LYS A 211 -9.07 -14.32 14.41
N PRO A 212 -9.12 -15.05 15.55
CA PRO A 212 -7.96 -15.78 16.03
C PRO A 212 -7.37 -16.68 14.94
N ASN A 213 -6.04 -16.70 14.85
CA ASN A 213 -5.26 -17.47 13.87
C ASN A 213 -5.39 -17.00 12.41
N GLU A 214 -6.12 -15.94 12.11
CA GLU A 214 -6.06 -15.31 10.78
C GLU A 214 -4.74 -14.53 10.63
N ARG A 215 -4.12 -14.64 9.47
CA ARG A 215 -2.96 -13.81 9.10
C ARG A 215 -3.45 -12.44 8.67
N VAL A 216 -3.12 -11.46 9.47
CA VAL A 216 -3.35 -10.06 9.17
C VAL A 216 -2.13 -9.49 8.45
N ARG A 217 -2.35 -8.88 7.29
CA ARG A 217 -1.34 -8.12 6.54
C ARG A 217 -1.67 -6.65 6.55
N ILE A 218 -0.70 -5.84 6.97
CA ILE A 218 -0.83 -4.38 6.96
C ILE A 218 0.17 -3.82 5.96
N TYR A 219 -0.35 -3.20 4.90
CA TYR A 219 0.43 -2.35 4.01
C TYR A 219 0.55 -0.99 4.68
N PHE A 220 1.76 -0.59 5.02
CA PHE A 220 2.01 0.65 5.74
C PHE A 220 2.82 1.61 4.90
N VAL A 221 2.34 2.85 4.76
CA VAL A 221 3.04 3.95 4.09
C VAL A 221 3.19 5.10 5.07
N ASN A 222 4.41 5.61 5.23
CA ASN A 222 4.64 6.84 5.97
C ASN A 222 4.75 8.02 5.00
N ALA A 223 3.67 8.78 4.85
CA ALA A 223 3.65 9.97 4.01
C ALA A 223 4.44 11.15 4.64
N GLY A 224 4.71 11.11 5.92
CA GLY A 224 5.42 12.17 6.62
C GLY A 224 4.60 13.48 6.69
N PRO A 225 5.17 14.61 6.29
CA PRO A 225 6.43 14.79 5.56
C PRO A 225 7.73 14.71 6.37
N ASN A 226 7.69 14.73 7.71
CA ASN A 226 8.90 14.88 8.53
C ASN A 226 9.15 13.72 9.50
N GLU A 227 8.08 13.14 10.09
CA GLU A 227 8.19 12.19 11.19
C GLU A 227 8.43 10.76 10.73
N PHE A 228 9.35 10.10 11.42
CA PHE A 228 9.54 8.65 11.31
C PHE A 228 8.43 7.91 12.05
N SER A 229 8.07 6.75 11.56
CA SER A 229 7.18 5.82 12.25
C SER A 229 7.98 4.64 12.76
N SER A 230 7.97 4.40 14.07
CA SER A 230 8.54 3.20 14.68
C SER A 230 7.38 2.26 15.01
N LEU A 231 6.87 1.53 14.02
CA LEU A 231 5.61 0.80 14.14
C LEU A 231 5.77 -0.46 14.99
N HIS A 232 4.93 -0.58 16.02
CA HIS A 232 4.94 -1.66 17.00
C HIS A 232 3.52 -2.17 17.31
N PRO A 233 3.27 -3.48 17.34
CA PRO A 233 2.02 -4.08 17.78
C PRO A 233 2.13 -4.38 19.29
N ILE A 234 1.44 -3.60 20.14
CA ILE A 234 1.47 -3.81 21.59
C ILE A 234 0.81 -5.15 21.94
N GLY A 235 1.54 -6.00 22.64
CA GLY A 235 1.09 -7.34 23.02
C GLY A 235 1.35 -8.41 21.97
N GLU A 236 1.98 -8.05 20.85
CA GLU A 236 2.33 -8.94 19.74
C GLU A 236 3.76 -8.66 19.24
N ILE A 237 4.21 -9.50 18.33
CA ILE A 237 5.46 -9.34 17.57
C ILE A 237 5.10 -9.53 16.09
N TRP A 238 5.63 -8.69 15.22
CA TRP A 238 5.47 -8.89 13.78
C TRP A 238 6.10 -10.24 13.36
N ASP A 239 5.28 -11.18 12.86
CA ASP A 239 5.79 -12.45 12.32
C ASP A 239 6.76 -12.19 11.17
N ASN A 240 6.36 -11.28 10.28
CA ASN A 240 7.19 -10.84 9.17
C ASN A 240 7.06 -9.32 8.95
N VAL A 241 8.18 -8.72 8.58
CA VAL A 241 8.23 -7.36 8.03
C VAL A 241 8.90 -7.43 6.68
N TYR A 242 8.28 -6.83 5.67
CA TYR A 242 8.80 -6.74 4.32
C TYR A 242 9.13 -5.27 4.03
N GLU A 243 10.42 -4.93 3.97
CA GLU A 243 10.87 -3.58 3.65
C GLU A 243 10.41 -3.18 2.25
N SER A 244 9.87 -1.96 2.11
CA SER A 244 9.17 -1.48 0.91
C SER A 244 8.01 -2.37 0.47
N GLY A 245 7.53 -3.28 1.33
CA GLY A 245 6.52 -4.27 1.01
C GLY A 245 6.98 -5.34 0.00
N ASN A 246 8.28 -5.41 -0.30
CA ASN A 246 8.81 -6.40 -1.25
C ASN A 246 9.02 -7.75 -0.56
N PRO A 247 8.42 -8.84 -1.06
CA PRO A 247 8.57 -10.17 -0.46
C PRO A 247 10.01 -10.66 -0.35
N ALA A 248 10.92 -10.16 -1.20
CA ALA A 248 12.34 -10.52 -1.16
C ALA A 248 13.09 -9.89 0.03
N ASN A 249 12.55 -8.80 0.62
CA ASN A 249 13.17 -8.05 1.71
C ASN A 249 12.51 -8.42 3.05
N LYS A 250 12.54 -9.70 3.44
CA LYS A 250 11.85 -10.22 4.61
C LYS A 250 12.71 -10.24 5.86
N LEU A 251 12.20 -9.67 6.94
CA LEU A 251 12.66 -9.85 8.31
C LEU A 251 11.62 -10.66 9.09
N THR A 252 12.03 -11.41 10.10
CA THR A 252 11.14 -12.29 10.88
C THR A 252 11.30 -12.01 12.37
N GLY A 253 10.19 -12.03 13.13
CA GLY A 253 10.20 -11.88 14.59
C GLY A 253 10.63 -10.48 15.03
N VAL A 254 10.06 -9.43 14.41
CA VAL A 254 10.44 -8.03 14.62
C VAL A 254 9.50 -7.37 15.61
N GLN A 255 10.01 -6.83 16.72
CA GLN A 255 9.18 -6.14 17.70
C GLN A 255 8.71 -4.76 17.22
N THR A 256 9.60 -3.98 16.61
CA THR A 256 9.37 -2.60 16.16
C THR A 256 10.18 -2.35 14.90
N TYR A 257 9.55 -1.76 13.89
CA TYR A 257 10.22 -1.46 12.63
C TYR A 257 10.08 0.02 12.27
N VAL A 258 11.21 0.63 11.87
CA VAL A 258 11.25 2.05 11.51
C VAL A 258 10.93 2.24 10.04
N VAL A 259 9.91 3.04 9.75
CA VAL A 259 9.54 3.47 8.40
C VAL A 259 9.74 4.98 8.29
N GLY A 260 10.69 5.41 7.47
CA GLY A 260 10.99 6.82 7.25
C GLY A 260 9.89 7.54 6.45
N PRO A 261 9.86 8.88 6.47
CA PRO A 261 8.94 9.63 5.61
C PRO A 261 9.22 9.34 4.13
N GLY A 262 8.17 9.17 3.34
CA GLY A 262 8.24 8.77 1.92
C GLY A 262 8.57 7.28 1.71
N SER A 263 8.64 6.49 2.78
CA SER A 263 8.92 5.06 2.74
C SER A 263 7.70 4.22 3.11
N ALA A 264 7.81 2.92 2.92
CA ALA A 264 6.75 1.97 3.21
C ALA A 264 7.30 0.61 3.68
N ALA A 265 6.45 -0.18 4.31
CA ALA A 265 6.72 -1.58 4.64
C ALA A 265 5.40 -2.37 4.69
N THR A 266 5.49 -3.68 4.58
CA THR A 266 4.35 -4.57 4.81
C THR A 266 4.61 -5.41 6.06
N PHE A 267 3.60 -5.57 6.90
CA PHE A 267 3.68 -6.26 8.19
C PHE A 267 2.69 -7.42 8.20
N ASP A 268 3.14 -8.62 8.59
CA ASP A 268 2.27 -9.75 8.87
C ASP A 268 2.29 -10.06 10.37
N VAL A 269 1.10 -10.32 10.93
CA VAL A 269 0.91 -10.80 12.31
C VAL A 269 -0.21 -11.83 12.37
N VAL A 270 -0.06 -12.83 13.23
CA VAL A 270 -1.06 -13.86 13.53
C VAL A 270 -1.27 -13.90 15.03
N SER A 271 -2.41 -13.37 15.49
CA SER A 271 -2.77 -13.40 16.91
C SER A 271 -3.62 -14.63 17.22
N GLU A 272 -3.24 -15.40 18.22
CA GLU A 272 -3.95 -16.63 18.61
C GLU A 272 -5.11 -16.36 19.58
N SER A 273 -4.98 -15.32 20.38
CA SER A 273 -5.93 -15.00 21.45
C SER A 273 -6.84 -13.83 21.10
N PRO A 274 -8.16 -13.91 21.38
CA PRO A 274 -9.03 -12.75 21.32
C PRO A 274 -8.53 -11.63 22.22
N GLY A 275 -8.59 -10.39 21.72
CA GLY A 275 -8.10 -9.21 22.44
C GLY A 275 -8.04 -7.96 21.58
N VAL A 276 -7.59 -6.88 22.17
CA VAL A 276 -7.30 -5.62 21.48
C VAL A 276 -5.80 -5.39 21.55
N TYR A 277 -5.17 -5.30 20.41
CA TYR A 277 -3.74 -5.14 20.22
C TYR A 277 -3.47 -3.77 19.56
N PRO A 278 -3.08 -2.76 20.33
CA PRO A 278 -2.81 -1.44 19.77
C PRO A 278 -1.59 -1.48 18.84
N ILE A 279 -1.72 -0.89 17.68
CA ILE A 279 -0.62 -0.66 16.74
C ILE A 279 -0.25 0.81 16.84
N VAL A 280 0.97 1.10 17.28
CA VAL A 280 1.42 2.45 17.57
C VAL A 280 2.71 2.77 16.83
N THR A 281 2.93 4.04 16.51
CA THR A 281 4.31 4.50 16.34
C THR A 281 4.97 4.68 17.71
N HIS A 282 6.16 4.11 17.94
CA HIS A 282 6.88 4.28 19.19
C HIS A 282 7.60 5.64 19.31
N SER A 283 7.44 6.54 18.35
CA SER A 283 7.58 7.98 18.56
C SER A 283 6.41 8.45 19.42
N LEU A 284 6.56 8.40 20.75
CA LEU A 284 5.44 8.60 21.69
C LEU A 284 4.74 9.94 21.52
N THR A 285 5.46 10.99 21.15
CA THR A 285 4.87 12.29 20.81
C THR A 285 3.86 12.14 19.66
N SER A 286 4.19 11.37 18.63
CA SER A 286 3.33 11.13 17.48
C SER A 286 2.17 10.20 17.83
N ALA A 287 2.42 9.14 18.61
CA ALA A 287 1.39 8.25 19.13
C ALA A 287 0.31 9.02 19.91
N LEU A 288 0.73 9.86 20.87
CA LEU A 288 -0.17 10.68 21.69
C LEU A 288 -0.87 11.82 20.92
N ARG A 289 -0.48 12.05 19.67
CA ARG A 289 -1.13 12.99 18.76
C ARG A 289 -2.04 12.33 17.72
N GLY A 290 -2.22 11.00 17.80
CA GLY A 290 -3.21 10.28 16.98
C GLY A 290 -2.72 9.05 16.24
N ALA A 291 -1.39 8.79 16.19
CA ALA A 291 -0.83 7.65 15.46
C ALA A 291 -0.95 6.34 16.26
N ILE A 292 -2.19 5.97 16.58
CA ILE A 292 -2.58 4.72 17.26
C ILE A 292 -3.74 4.11 16.47
N ALA A 293 -3.62 2.81 16.17
CA ALA A 293 -4.69 1.98 15.63
C ALA A 293 -4.98 0.81 16.58
N ALA A 294 -6.15 0.21 16.48
CA ALA A 294 -6.49 -1.02 17.20
C ALA A 294 -6.64 -2.19 16.23
N LEU A 295 -5.83 -3.23 16.41
CA LEU A 295 -6.12 -4.55 15.87
C LEU A 295 -6.98 -5.30 16.87
N THR A 296 -8.24 -5.58 16.51
CA THR A 296 -9.18 -6.30 17.37
C THR A 296 -9.34 -7.73 16.89
N ILE A 297 -8.91 -8.68 17.69
CA ILE A 297 -9.06 -10.10 17.43
C ILE A 297 -10.33 -10.59 18.13
N THR A 298 -11.32 -11.01 17.34
CA THR A 298 -12.61 -11.46 17.85
C THR A 298 -13.17 -12.61 17.00
N PRO A 299 -13.77 -13.64 17.63
CA PRO A 299 -14.38 -14.76 16.91
C PRO A 299 -15.52 -14.35 15.95
N VAL A 300 -16.13 -13.18 16.22
CA VAL A 300 -17.25 -12.63 15.44
C VAL A 300 -16.82 -11.49 14.50
N ALA A 301 -15.53 -11.37 14.20
CA ALA A 301 -15.02 -10.36 13.29
C ALA A 301 -15.80 -10.39 11.98
N LYS A 302 -16.32 -9.23 11.58
CA LYS A 302 -16.99 -9.05 10.31
C LYS A 302 -15.97 -9.11 9.19
N ASP A 303 -16.40 -9.59 8.02
CA ASP A 303 -15.62 -9.42 6.80
C ASP A 303 -15.64 -7.93 6.44
N ALA A 304 -14.64 -7.21 6.96
CA ALA A 304 -14.41 -5.84 6.53
C ALA A 304 -13.71 -5.90 5.18
N PRO A 305 -14.18 -5.16 4.19
CA PRO A 305 -13.32 -4.90 3.05
C PRO A 305 -12.07 -4.25 3.60
N LEU A 306 -10.93 -4.60 3.04
CA LEU A 306 -9.74 -3.77 3.08
C LEU A 306 -10.21 -2.33 3.00
N MET A 307 -9.75 -1.44 3.93
CA MET A 307 -10.00 0.00 3.81
C MET A 307 -10.23 0.33 2.36
N PRO A 308 -11.28 1.07 2.02
CA PRO A 308 -11.67 1.10 0.63
C PRO A 308 -10.45 1.45 -0.20
N LEU A 309 -9.74 0.41 -0.61
CA LEU A 309 -9.17 0.37 -1.92
C LEU A 309 -10.44 0.62 -2.72
N THR A 310 -10.84 1.91 -2.79
CA THR A 310 -11.96 2.24 -3.64
C THR A 310 -11.62 1.53 -4.92
N PRO A 311 -12.39 0.50 -5.30
CA PRO A 311 -12.13 -0.12 -6.57
C PRO A 311 -12.10 1.08 -7.49
N TRP A 312 -10.97 1.30 -8.14
CA TRP A 312 -10.95 2.22 -9.24
C TRP A 312 -12.14 1.83 -10.11
N ASN A 313 -13.20 2.59 -10.01
CA ASN A 313 -14.33 2.48 -10.89
C ASN A 313 -14.12 3.59 -11.92
N PRO A 314 -13.74 3.24 -13.18
CA PRO A 314 -13.52 4.22 -14.23
C PRO A 314 -14.75 5.06 -14.50
#